data_035b35af6bc16c74560e865de33106d0
#
_entry.id   035b35af6bc16c74560e865de33106d0
#
_cell.length_a   1.000
_cell.length_b   1.000
_cell.length_c   1.000
_cell.angle_alpha   90.00
_cell.angle_beta   90.00
_cell.angle_gamma   90.00
#
_symmetry.space_group_name_H-M   'P 1'
#
loop_
_entity.id
_entity.type
_entity.pdbx_description
1 polymer ?
#
loop_
_entity_poly.entity_id
_entity_poly.type
_entity_poly.pdbx_seq_one_letter_code
_entity_poly.pdbx_strand_id
1 'polypeptide(L)'
;MVAMKAKKSTSSVLKTKGVVKRAPPSPKIRIGVLVGKDFDPVKKGTQWPEYPEKYNLTNDDWGKYSVDVATALKMKQLHPDLLEIDIIPGKEIKEHRLKKNHLNLNFWYDVGVAIMSGKGKGHIDDVMKCHKNPECRLDPSWDYYDWVLCKPRYMEQCRKAGIPMIPTVVYTEGFDPKQCLKDVQKKGWDKFFCKVGHFSFFGEGAINGKTADFLGPRFKDLEAYAKANKSAKTFLLQPYTLKPNGEVFDEVRNFFIDGEWRYSIFTHGTDGSDAGFYQEPDGPRKVACKALAERAYQEVLKTASWQGKRQTPLLNRIDIGVIPRKGGDSLHKTDNTYFVNEIELIMTTWLDRYAPISVQDVMAQAAVKHSLELLAGLLKSKTKVPDRDKVKKVVEALNTRLGPFKHIKV
;
A
#
# COMPACT_ATOMS: atom_id res chain seq x y z
N MET A 1 48.56 74.73 28.26
CA MET A 1 48.45 73.35 27.85
C MET A 1 48.58 72.47 29.05
N VAL A 2 47.49 71.97 29.56
CA VAL A 2 47.40 71.08 30.75
C VAL A 2 46.91 69.71 30.29
N ALA A 3 47.78 68.70 30.47
CA ALA A 3 47.51 67.33 30.08
C ALA A 3 46.71 66.63 31.19
N MET A 4 45.50 66.24 30.93
CA MET A 4 44.69 65.40 31.83
C MET A 4 45.04 63.93 31.68
N LYS A 5 45.52 63.29 32.74
CA LYS A 5 45.75 61.84 32.84
C LYS A 5 44.41 61.13 33.09
N ALA A 6 44.00 60.25 32.19
CA ALA A 6 42.87 59.37 32.37
C ALA A 6 43.27 58.15 33.23
N LYS A 7 42.51 57.91 34.34
CA LYS A 7 42.60 56.71 35.19
C LYS A 7 41.87 55.54 34.47
N LYS A 8 42.62 54.46 34.26
CA LYS A 8 42.01 53.16 33.84
C LYS A 8 41.36 52.49 35.06
N SER A 9 40.07 52.34 35.04
CA SER A 9 39.29 51.49 35.94
C SER A 9 39.31 50.05 35.37
N THR A 10 39.92 49.12 36.09
CA THR A 10 39.87 47.66 35.82
C THR A 10 38.68 47.07 36.52
N SER A 11 37.61 46.88 35.79
CA SER A 11 36.42 46.10 36.23
C SER A 11 36.65 44.61 35.90
N SER A 12 36.93 43.83 36.93
CA SER A 12 37.00 42.35 36.82
C SER A 12 35.56 41.78 36.75
N VAL A 13 35.15 41.44 35.52
CA VAL A 13 33.91 40.69 35.31
C VAL A 13 34.18 39.20 35.51
N LEU A 14 33.75 38.68 36.66
CA LEU A 14 33.67 37.25 36.95
C LEU A 14 32.70 36.60 35.98
N LYS A 15 33.22 35.92 34.94
CA LYS A 15 32.44 35.04 34.03
C LYS A 15 32.21 33.70 34.71
N THR A 16 31.17 33.57 35.52
CA THR A 16 30.61 32.26 35.85
C THR A 16 29.89 31.69 34.62
N LYS A 17 30.60 30.94 33.81
CA LYS A 17 29.97 30.08 32.80
C LYS A 17 29.27 28.92 33.50
N GLY A 18 28.02 29.12 33.85
CA GLY A 18 27.12 28.04 34.23
C GLY A 18 26.94 27.12 33.00
N VAL A 19 27.63 25.99 33.00
CA VAL A 19 27.39 24.91 32.06
C VAL A 19 26.01 24.36 32.39
N VAL A 20 24.99 24.84 31.69
CA VAL A 20 23.66 24.22 31.72
C VAL A 20 23.86 22.83 31.10
N LYS A 21 23.97 21.81 31.96
CA LYS A 21 23.94 20.42 31.53
C LYS A 21 22.56 20.22 30.84
N ARG A 22 22.53 20.20 29.50
CA ARG A 22 21.33 19.78 28.77
C ARG A 22 20.98 18.40 29.26
N ALA A 23 19.72 18.23 29.72
CA ALA A 23 19.20 16.93 30.05
C ALA A 23 19.41 15.98 28.84
N PRO A 24 19.81 14.74 29.07
CA PRO A 24 19.97 13.78 27.98
C PRO A 24 18.67 13.72 27.16
N PRO A 25 18.78 13.69 25.83
CA PRO A 25 17.59 13.66 24.98
C PRO A 25 16.69 12.49 25.39
N SER A 26 15.39 12.77 25.49
CA SER A 26 14.41 11.74 25.81
C SER A 26 14.51 10.57 24.82
N PRO A 27 14.39 9.32 25.27
CA PRO A 27 14.42 8.17 24.38
C PRO A 27 13.29 8.27 23.36
N LYS A 28 13.58 7.95 22.08
CA LYS A 28 12.60 7.93 21.01
C LYS A 28 12.35 6.52 20.49
N ILE A 29 11.13 6.26 20.03
CA ILE A 29 10.84 5.09 19.22
C ILE A 29 11.27 5.39 17.79
N ARG A 30 12.08 4.50 17.20
CA ARG A 30 12.46 4.59 15.81
C ARG A 30 11.59 3.66 14.97
N ILE A 31 10.88 4.24 14.00
CA ILE A 31 10.04 3.54 13.03
C ILE A 31 10.64 3.74 11.64
N GLY A 32 11.03 2.64 10.98
CA GLY A 32 11.42 2.65 9.58
C GLY A 32 10.17 2.65 8.68
N VAL A 33 10.17 3.45 7.62
CA VAL A 33 9.11 3.45 6.62
C VAL A 33 9.74 3.24 5.25
N LEU A 34 9.46 2.10 4.63
CA LEU A 34 9.93 1.76 3.29
C LEU A 34 9.05 2.47 2.26
N VAL A 35 9.68 3.25 1.40
CA VAL A 35 9.01 4.06 0.38
C VAL A 35 9.55 3.77 -1.02
N GLY A 36 8.91 4.31 -2.06
CA GLY A 36 9.25 4.11 -3.46
C GLY A 36 10.75 4.29 -3.76
N LYS A 37 11.21 3.60 -4.80
CA LYS A 37 12.64 3.47 -5.15
C LYS A 37 13.32 4.77 -5.51
N ASP A 38 12.58 5.71 -6.08
CA ASP A 38 13.13 6.93 -6.68
C ASP A 38 13.18 8.10 -5.69
N PHE A 39 12.64 7.91 -4.48
CA PHE A 39 12.71 8.93 -3.46
C PHE A 39 14.11 9.02 -2.86
N ASP A 40 14.73 10.18 -2.99
CA ASP A 40 15.96 10.54 -2.31
C ASP A 40 15.80 11.93 -1.69
N PRO A 41 15.63 12.03 -0.37
CA PRO A 41 15.39 13.30 0.30
C PRO A 41 16.58 14.28 0.23
N VAL A 42 17.74 13.80 -0.18
CA VAL A 42 18.99 14.58 -0.19
C VAL A 42 19.34 15.08 -1.59
N LYS A 43 18.87 14.44 -2.66
CA LYS A 43 19.25 14.77 -4.03
C LYS A 43 18.24 15.66 -4.71
N LYS A 44 18.69 16.82 -5.18
CA LYS A 44 17.96 17.63 -6.16
C LYS A 44 17.93 16.89 -7.51
N GLY A 45 16.77 16.88 -8.18
CA GLY A 45 16.60 16.27 -9.49
C GLY A 45 16.12 14.82 -9.51
N THR A 46 15.56 14.36 -8.41
CA THR A 46 14.78 13.12 -8.35
C THR A 46 13.38 13.32 -8.94
N GLN A 47 12.61 12.26 -9.07
CA GLN A 47 11.21 12.32 -9.50
C GLN A 47 10.37 13.30 -8.64
N TRP A 48 10.78 13.54 -7.39
CA TRP A 48 10.18 14.51 -6.47
C TRP A 48 11.21 15.57 -6.09
N PRO A 49 11.47 16.56 -6.97
CA PRO A 49 12.55 17.53 -6.79
C PRO A 49 12.34 18.48 -5.61
N GLU A 50 11.10 18.64 -5.16
CA GLU A 50 10.74 19.53 -4.08
C GLU A 50 10.42 18.74 -2.81
N TYR A 51 11.34 18.74 -1.87
CA TYR A 51 11.11 18.23 -0.53
C TYR A 51 10.71 19.41 0.36
N PRO A 52 9.43 19.57 0.72
CA PRO A 52 9.02 20.73 1.49
C PRO A 52 9.56 20.65 2.92
N GLU A 53 10.16 21.76 3.37
CA GLU A 53 10.58 21.90 4.76
C GLU A 53 9.39 21.83 5.73
N LYS A 54 8.26 22.39 5.31
CA LYS A 54 6.98 22.29 5.99
C LYS A 54 6.06 21.42 5.17
N TYR A 55 5.73 20.29 5.73
CA TYR A 55 4.92 19.30 5.08
C TYR A 55 3.42 19.59 5.30
N ASN A 56 2.78 20.11 4.27
CA ASN A 56 1.34 20.35 4.28
C ASN A 56 0.76 20.00 2.91
N LEU A 57 0.77 18.70 2.58
CA LEU A 57 0.22 18.21 1.32
C LEU A 57 -1.30 18.26 1.34
N THR A 58 -1.83 18.76 0.25
CA THR A 58 -3.25 18.76 -0.09
C THR A 58 -3.46 17.88 -1.32
N ASN A 59 -4.70 17.70 -1.73
CA ASN A 59 -5.00 17.03 -3.01
C ASN A 59 -4.39 17.76 -4.21
N ASP A 60 -4.11 19.07 -4.10
CA ASP A 60 -3.47 19.88 -5.15
C ASP A 60 -1.97 19.55 -5.32
N ASP A 61 -1.37 18.89 -4.33
CA ASP A 61 0.02 18.44 -4.36
C ASP A 61 0.20 17.08 -5.04
N TRP A 62 -0.86 16.52 -5.60
CA TRP A 62 -0.81 15.28 -6.37
C TRP A 62 0.25 15.35 -7.48
N GLY A 63 1.08 14.33 -7.59
CA GLY A 63 2.17 14.27 -8.57
C GLY A 63 3.49 14.88 -8.10
N LYS A 64 3.50 15.67 -7.02
CA LYS A 64 4.75 16.12 -6.38
C LYS A 64 5.37 15.03 -5.54
N TYR A 65 4.52 14.30 -4.78
CA TYR A 65 4.92 13.22 -3.90
C TYR A 65 3.96 12.05 -4.06
N SER A 66 4.50 10.84 -4.01
CA SER A 66 3.66 9.67 -3.85
C SER A 66 3.08 9.61 -2.44
N VAL A 67 1.92 8.97 -2.28
CA VAL A 67 1.19 8.94 -1.00
C VAL A 67 1.98 8.25 0.12
N ASP A 68 2.85 7.29 -0.20
CA ASP A 68 3.74 6.61 0.75
C ASP A 68 4.79 7.56 1.33
N VAL A 69 5.50 8.32 0.47
CA VAL A 69 6.46 9.34 0.88
C VAL A 69 5.76 10.43 1.69
N ALA A 70 4.64 10.89 1.18
CA ALA A 70 3.83 11.92 1.80
C ALA A 70 3.40 11.52 3.22
N THR A 71 2.91 10.30 3.40
CA THR A 71 2.52 9.77 4.70
C THR A 71 3.72 9.64 5.64
N ALA A 72 4.88 9.16 5.15
CA ALA A 72 6.09 9.06 5.97
C ALA A 72 6.56 10.42 6.49
N LEU A 73 6.46 11.46 5.65
CA LEU A 73 6.78 12.83 6.03
C LEU A 73 5.83 13.38 7.09
N LYS A 74 4.53 13.11 6.94
CA LYS A 74 3.52 13.48 7.95
C LYS A 74 3.78 12.75 9.26
N MET A 75 4.08 11.46 9.24
CA MET A 75 4.46 10.70 10.44
C MET A 75 5.65 11.34 11.17
N LYS A 76 6.64 11.87 10.43
CA LYS A 76 7.82 12.53 11.00
C LYS A 76 7.46 13.80 11.79
N GLN A 77 6.36 14.45 11.44
CA GLN A 77 5.86 15.63 12.15
C GLN A 77 5.02 15.28 13.39
N LEU A 78 4.49 14.05 13.44
CA LEU A 78 3.72 13.58 14.61
C LEU A 78 4.66 13.21 15.74
N HIS A 79 4.46 13.83 16.92
CA HIS A 79 5.20 13.53 18.15
C HIS A 79 6.73 13.48 17.98
N PRO A 80 7.38 14.53 17.43
CA PRO A 80 8.81 14.53 17.09
C PRO A 80 9.73 14.41 18.31
N ASP A 81 9.20 14.63 19.52
CA ASP A 81 9.89 14.42 20.78
C ASP A 81 9.94 12.95 21.22
N LEU A 82 9.03 12.10 20.75
CA LEU A 82 8.90 10.69 21.11
C LEU A 82 9.15 9.73 19.95
N LEU A 83 8.97 10.20 18.70
CA LEU A 83 9.14 9.40 17.50
C LEU A 83 10.32 9.88 16.65
N GLU A 84 11.03 8.93 16.07
CA GLU A 84 12.01 9.13 15.02
C GLU A 84 11.59 8.29 13.81
N ILE A 85 11.27 8.94 12.69
CA ILE A 85 10.86 8.26 11.46
C ILE A 85 12.06 8.17 10.52
N ASP A 86 12.50 6.94 10.25
CA ASP A 86 13.55 6.61 9.29
C ASP A 86 12.92 6.28 7.94
N ILE A 87 12.93 7.25 7.01
CA ILE A 87 12.41 7.05 5.65
C ILE A 87 13.44 6.29 4.84
N ILE A 88 13.07 5.10 4.34
CA ILE A 88 13.98 4.14 3.71
C ILE A 88 13.59 3.97 2.24
N PRO A 89 14.33 4.57 1.31
CA PRO A 89 14.09 4.36 -0.12
C PRO A 89 14.45 2.94 -0.55
N GLY A 90 13.81 2.46 -1.63
CA GLY A 90 13.91 1.08 -2.10
C GLY A 90 15.35 0.55 -2.23
N LYS A 91 16.28 1.37 -2.75
CA LYS A 91 17.71 1.01 -2.88
C LYS A 91 18.44 0.80 -1.55
N GLU A 92 17.91 1.32 -0.46
CA GLU A 92 18.51 1.28 0.87
C GLU A 92 17.85 0.25 1.81
N ILE A 93 16.91 -0.53 1.30
CA ILE A 93 16.28 -1.61 2.04
C ILE A 93 17.28 -2.74 2.22
N LYS A 94 17.84 -2.83 3.41
CA LYS A 94 18.82 -3.85 3.82
C LYS A 94 18.55 -4.28 5.25
N GLU A 95 18.73 -5.56 5.55
CA GLU A 95 18.49 -6.12 6.89
C GLU A 95 19.20 -5.33 7.99
N HIS A 96 20.49 -4.99 7.79
CA HIS A 96 21.29 -4.29 8.81
C HIS A 96 20.74 -2.88 9.11
N ARG A 97 20.03 -2.23 8.15
CA ARG A 97 19.36 -0.94 8.36
C ARG A 97 18.05 -1.14 9.11
N LEU A 98 17.22 -2.09 8.65
CA LEU A 98 15.92 -2.34 9.27
C LEU A 98 16.05 -2.82 10.72
N LYS A 99 17.05 -3.62 11.04
CA LYS A 99 17.31 -4.10 12.40
C LYS A 99 17.60 -2.98 13.42
N LYS A 100 18.05 -1.81 12.97
CA LYS A 100 18.27 -0.64 13.83
C LYS A 100 16.96 0.01 14.30
N ASN A 101 15.88 -0.14 13.57
CA ASN A 101 14.57 0.40 13.92
C ASN A 101 13.85 -0.53 14.89
N HIS A 102 12.95 0.01 15.71
CA HIS A 102 12.14 -0.79 16.63
C HIS A 102 11.02 -1.53 15.90
N LEU A 103 10.52 -0.94 14.79
CA LEU A 103 9.55 -1.48 13.87
C LEU A 103 9.81 -0.92 12.47
N ASN A 104 9.39 -1.62 11.43
CA ASN A 104 9.42 -1.12 10.07
C ASN A 104 8.06 -1.35 9.40
N LEU A 105 7.60 -0.34 8.63
CA LEU A 105 6.38 -0.39 7.83
C LEU A 105 6.74 -0.42 6.35
N ASN A 106 6.13 -1.31 5.60
CA ASN A 106 6.34 -1.38 4.16
C ASN A 106 5.24 -0.61 3.43
N PHE A 107 5.54 0.63 3.05
CA PHE A 107 4.71 1.47 2.18
C PHE A 107 5.19 1.45 0.73
N TRP A 108 6.25 0.71 0.45
CA TRP A 108 6.89 0.71 -0.85
C TRP A 108 5.93 0.31 -1.97
N TYR A 109 5.67 1.25 -2.83
CA TYR A 109 4.68 1.12 -3.87
C TYR A 109 5.23 0.60 -5.20
N ASP A 110 6.47 0.91 -5.50
CA ASP A 110 7.10 0.55 -6.77
C ASP A 110 7.51 -0.94 -6.88
N VAL A 111 7.11 -1.76 -5.92
CA VAL A 111 7.35 -3.22 -5.98
C VAL A 111 6.91 -3.78 -7.32
N GLY A 112 5.72 -3.40 -7.78
CA GLY A 112 5.19 -3.86 -9.06
C GLY A 112 6.00 -3.39 -10.26
N VAL A 113 6.26 -2.09 -10.35
CA VAL A 113 7.02 -1.50 -11.45
C VAL A 113 8.44 -2.04 -11.48
N ALA A 114 9.07 -2.22 -10.33
CA ALA A 114 10.41 -2.79 -10.22
C ALA A 114 10.45 -4.26 -10.68
N ILE A 115 9.42 -5.06 -10.36
CA ILE A 115 9.29 -6.45 -10.78
C ILE A 115 9.13 -6.53 -12.31
N MET A 116 8.19 -5.77 -12.86
CA MET A 116 7.83 -5.86 -14.27
C MET A 116 8.92 -5.32 -15.20
N SER A 117 9.58 -4.24 -14.81
CA SER A 117 10.66 -3.66 -15.60
C SER A 117 11.97 -4.46 -15.57
N GLY A 118 12.09 -5.45 -14.69
CA GLY A 118 13.33 -6.18 -14.42
C GLY A 118 14.44 -5.34 -13.78
N LYS A 119 14.27 -4.03 -13.72
CA LYS A 119 15.27 -3.08 -13.19
C LYS A 119 15.34 -3.06 -11.66
N GLY A 120 14.29 -3.54 -11.02
CA GLY A 120 14.17 -3.57 -9.56
C GLY A 120 14.34 -4.94 -8.92
N LYS A 121 14.71 -5.96 -9.67
CA LYS A 121 14.76 -7.36 -9.17
C LYS A 121 15.58 -7.50 -7.89
N GLY A 122 16.73 -6.86 -7.80
CA GLY A 122 17.58 -6.90 -6.60
C GLY A 122 16.91 -6.28 -5.37
N HIS A 123 16.13 -5.22 -5.55
CA HIS A 123 15.43 -4.57 -4.42
C HIS A 123 14.32 -5.46 -3.87
N ILE A 124 13.64 -6.22 -4.74
CA ILE A 124 12.60 -7.14 -4.31
C ILE A 124 13.18 -8.28 -3.48
N ASP A 125 14.28 -8.86 -3.95
CA ASP A 125 14.96 -9.90 -3.20
C ASP A 125 15.39 -9.43 -1.81
N ASP A 126 15.87 -8.19 -1.70
CA ASP A 126 16.20 -7.57 -0.42
C ASP A 126 14.96 -7.36 0.46
N VAL A 127 13.85 -6.87 -0.10
CA VAL A 127 12.58 -6.72 0.63
C VAL A 127 12.06 -8.06 1.10
N MET A 128 12.08 -9.09 0.25
CA MET A 128 11.67 -10.44 0.61
C MET A 128 12.53 -11.02 1.74
N LYS A 129 13.85 -10.81 1.71
CA LYS A 129 14.75 -11.21 2.80
C LYS A 129 14.39 -10.50 4.09
N CYS A 130 14.14 -9.19 4.04
CA CYS A 130 13.75 -8.41 5.22
C CYS A 130 12.42 -8.89 5.81
N HIS A 131 11.42 -9.18 4.95
CA HIS A 131 10.13 -9.73 5.42
C HIS A 131 10.27 -11.09 6.10
N LYS A 132 11.12 -11.97 5.57
CA LYS A 132 11.35 -13.30 6.11
C LYS A 132 12.20 -13.30 7.39
N ASN A 133 12.91 -12.21 7.66
CA ASN A 133 13.75 -12.09 8.85
C ASN A 133 12.97 -11.40 10.00
N PRO A 134 12.59 -12.14 11.07
CA PRO A 134 11.81 -11.58 12.17
C PRO A 134 12.53 -10.46 12.92
N GLU A 135 13.86 -10.37 12.87
CA GLU A 135 14.61 -9.29 13.48
C GLU A 135 14.45 -7.96 12.72
N CYS A 136 14.00 -7.97 11.46
CA CYS A 136 13.66 -6.77 10.71
C CYS A 136 12.34 -6.16 11.17
N ARG A 137 11.51 -6.91 11.88
CA ARG A 137 10.22 -6.43 12.42
C ARG A 137 9.41 -5.64 11.40
N LEU A 138 9.30 -6.19 10.18
CA LEU A 138 8.66 -5.54 9.04
C LEU A 138 7.18 -5.91 8.98
N ASP A 139 6.31 -4.91 8.91
CA ASP A 139 4.88 -5.04 8.70
C ASP A 139 4.50 -4.53 7.29
N PRO A 140 3.59 -5.19 6.58
CA PRO A 140 2.91 -6.45 6.92
C PRO A 140 3.84 -7.66 6.88
N SER A 141 3.40 -8.81 7.46
CA SER A 141 4.17 -10.05 7.37
C SER A 141 4.32 -10.52 5.92
N TRP A 142 5.39 -11.31 5.65
CA TRP A 142 5.57 -11.89 4.32
C TRP A 142 4.38 -12.76 3.89
N ASP A 143 3.86 -13.59 4.80
CA ASP A 143 2.75 -14.51 4.48
C ASP A 143 1.49 -13.76 4.04
N TYR A 144 1.18 -12.64 4.70
CA TYR A 144 0.06 -11.79 4.30
C TYR A 144 0.34 -11.06 2.98
N TYR A 145 1.55 -10.50 2.85
CA TYR A 145 1.99 -9.81 1.64
C TYR A 145 1.93 -10.74 0.41
N ASP A 146 2.51 -11.94 0.53
CA ASP A 146 2.48 -12.97 -0.51
C ASP A 146 1.06 -13.47 -0.83
N TRP A 147 0.18 -13.54 0.18
CA TRP A 147 -1.21 -13.91 -0.03
C TRP A 147 -1.97 -12.87 -0.88
N VAL A 148 -1.81 -11.58 -0.61
CA VAL A 148 -2.42 -10.52 -1.41
C VAL A 148 -1.84 -10.49 -2.82
N LEU A 149 -0.53 -10.66 -2.97
CA LEU A 149 0.13 -10.65 -4.28
C LEU A 149 -0.12 -11.93 -5.09
N CYS A 150 -0.57 -13.01 -4.46
CA CYS A 150 -0.94 -14.26 -5.12
C CYS A 150 -2.44 -14.31 -5.36
N LYS A 151 -2.90 -13.64 -6.42
CA LYS A 151 -4.34 -13.51 -6.77
C LYS A 151 -5.14 -14.82 -6.67
N PRO A 152 -4.64 -16.00 -7.15
CA PRO A 152 -5.37 -17.25 -7.00
C PRO A 152 -5.72 -17.63 -5.57
N ARG A 153 -4.85 -17.30 -4.59
CA ARG A 153 -5.07 -17.67 -3.18
C ARG A 153 -6.26 -16.95 -2.58
N TYR A 154 -6.28 -15.62 -2.68
CA TYR A 154 -7.40 -14.88 -2.11
C TYR A 154 -8.70 -15.10 -2.91
N MET A 155 -8.62 -15.27 -4.23
CA MET A 155 -9.78 -15.58 -5.05
C MET A 155 -10.42 -16.91 -4.66
N GLU A 156 -9.63 -17.94 -4.43
CA GLU A 156 -10.11 -19.25 -3.99
C GLU A 156 -10.74 -19.18 -2.58
N GLN A 157 -10.08 -18.45 -1.67
CA GLN A 157 -10.61 -18.26 -0.31
C GLN A 157 -11.93 -17.50 -0.32
N CYS A 158 -12.04 -16.40 -1.06
CA CYS A 158 -13.27 -15.64 -1.21
C CYS A 158 -14.39 -16.48 -1.83
N ARG A 159 -14.08 -17.29 -2.88
CA ARG A 159 -15.05 -18.18 -3.51
C ARG A 159 -15.58 -19.23 -2.54
N LYS A 160 -14.71 -19.85 -1.71
CA LYS A 160 -15.12 -20.78 -0.66
C LYS A 160 -16.01 -20.14 0.40
N ALA A 161 -15.82 -18.85 0.65
CA ALA A 161 -16.66 -18.05 1.55
C ALA A 161 -17.98 -17.56 0.90
N GLY A 162 -18.28 -17.97 -0.33
CA GLY A 162 -19.48 -17.54 -1.05
C GLY A 162 -19.45 -16.07 -1.46
N ILE A 163 -18.26 -15.48 -1.60
CA ILE A 163 -18.07 -14.12 -2.09
C ILE A 163 -18.02 -14.16 -3.61
N PRO A 164 -18.86 -13.38 -4.31
CA PRO A 164 -18.83 -13.31 -5.76
C PRO A 164 -17.46 -12.81 -6.25
N MET A 165 -16.82 -13.60 -7.11
CA MET A 165 -15.56 -13.30 -7.76
C MET A 165 -15.75 -13.36 -9.27
N ILE A 166 -14.93 -12.62 -10.01
CA ILE A 166 -14.89 -12.78 -11.47
C ILE A 166 -14.60 -14.25 -11.83
N PRO A 167 -15.33 -14.85 -12.78
CA PRO A 167 -15.06 -16.22 -13.22
C PRO A 167 -13.60 -16.36 -13.67
N THR A 168 -12.88 -17.34 -13.10
CA THR A 168 -11.44 -17.48 -13.32
C THR A 168 -11.07 -18.94 -13.50
N VAL A 169 -10.27 -19.23 -14.52
CA VAL A 169 -9.51 -20.48 -14.64
C VAL A 169 -8.08 -20.19 -14.17
N VAL A 170 -7.56 -21.04 -13.29
CA VAL A 170 -6.20 -20.92 -12.75
C VAL A 170 -5.32 -22.01 -13.33
N TYR A 171 -4.19 -21.63 -13.88
CA TYR A 171 -3.13 -22.57 -14.28
C TYR A 171 -2.01 -22.49 -13.24
N THR A 172 -1.51 -23.64 -12.78
CA THR A 172 -0.48 -23.75 -11.72
C THR A 172 0.84 -24.33 -12.22
N GLU A 173 0.85 -24.92 -13.41
CA GLU A 173 1.99 -25.59 -14.03
C GLU A 173 2.54 -24.84 -15.26
N GLY A 174 2.32 -23.54 -15.32
CA GLY A 174 2.69 -22.71 -16.45
C GLY A 174 1.51 -22.42 -17.39
N PHE A 175 1.79 -21.81 -18.53
CA PHE A 175 0.78 -21.40 -19.49
C PHE A 175 0.92 -22.18 -20.81
N ASP A 176 -0.13 -22.95 -21.14
CA ASP A 176 -0.26 -23.62 -22.44
C ASP A 176 -1.27 -22.86 -23.32
N PRO A 177 -0.85 -22.27 -24.45
CA PRO A 177 -1.72 -21.58 -25.39
C PRO A 177 -2.89 -22.42 -25.89
N LYS A 178 -2.66 -23.70 -26.21
CA LYS A 178 -3.71 -24.59 -26.73
C LYS A 178 -4.75 -24.90 -25.65
N GLN A 179 -4.31 -25.17 -24.43
CA GLN A 179 -5.21 -25.41 -23.32
C GLN A 179 -6.02 -24.14 -22.98
N CYS A 180 -5.38 -22.97 -23.04
CA CYS A 180 -6.05 -21.69 -22.84
C CYS A 180 -7.23 -21.53 -23.82
N LEU A 181 -7.04 -21.75 -25.10
CA LEU A 181 -8.11 -21.63 -26.11
C LEU A 181 -9.22 -22.67 -25.90
N LYS A 182 -8.89 -23.91 -25.55
CA LYS A 182 -9.88 -24.92 -25.20
C LYS A 182 -10.76 -24.47 -24.03
N ASP A 183 -10.15 -23.92 -22.99
CA ASP A 183 -10.87 -23.48 -21.80
C ASP A 183 -11.76 -22.26 -22.09
N VAL A 184 -11.27 -21.30 -22.89
CA VAL A 184 -12.05 -20.14 -23.34
C VAL A 184 -13.28 -20.58 -24.14
N GLN A 185 -13.10 -21.50 -25.12
CA GLN A 185 -14.18 -22.03 -25.91
C GLN A 185 -15.20 -22.82 -25.07
N LYS A 186 -14.72 -23.68 -24.16
CA LYS A 186 -15.57 -24.44 -23.24
C LYS A 186 -16.42 -23.53 -22.33
N LYS A 187 -15.88 -22.35 -21.97
CA LYS A 187 -16.56 -21.34 -21.15
C LYS A 187 -17.48 -20.43 -21.98
N GLY A 188 -17.42 -20.47 -23.30
CA GLY A 188 -18.17 -19.58 -24.18
C GLY A 188 -17.76 -18.11 -24.05
N TRP A 189 -16.48 -17.82 -23.76
CA TRP A 189 -16.01 -16.45 -23.63
C TRP A 189 -15.60 -15.89 -25.00
N ASP A 190 -16.31 -14.88 -25.48
CA ASP A 190 -16.01 -14.20 -26.75
C ASP A 190 -14.73 -13.37 -26.69
N LYS A 191 -14.43 -12.83 -25.53
CA LYS A 191 -13.19 -12.13 -25.20
C LYS A 191 -12.64 -12.64 -23.89
N PHE A 192 -11.34 -12.70 -23.79
CA PHE A 192 -10.67 -13.09 -22.58
C PHE A 192 -9.47 -12.20 -22.25
N PHE A 193 -9.06 -12.32 -21.01
CA PHE A 193 -7.89 -11.68 -20.43
C PHE A 193 -7.08 -12.76 -19.69
N CYS A 194 -5.80 -12.84 -19.97
CA CYS A 194 -4.88 -13.75 -19.28
C CYS A 194 -3.69 -12.97 -18.73
N LYS A 195 -3.37 -13.23 -17.47
CA LYS A 195 -2.21 -12.63 -16.81
C LYS A 195 -1.50 -13.61 -15.88
N VAL A 196 -0.24 -13.31 -15.55
CA VAL A 196 0.46 -14.00 -14.47
C VAL A 196 -0.32 -13.84 -13.17
N GLY A 197 -0.47 -14.92 -12.41
CA GLY A 197 -1.31 -14.94 -11.19
C GLY A 197 -0.62 -14.45 -9.92
N HIS A 198 0.71 -14.33 -9.94
CA HIS A 198 1.51 -13.93 -8.81
C HIS A 198 2.39 -12.74 -9.18
N PHE A 199 2.39 -11.70 -8.34
CA PHE A 199 3.08 -10.44 -8.60
C PHE A 199 2.69 -9.76 -9.92
N SER A 200 1.43 -9.83 -10.32
CA SER A 200 0.95 -9.14 -11.52
C SER A 200 0.23 -7.84 -11.14
N PHE A 201 0.71 -6.74 -11.72
CA PHE A 201 0.19 -5.41 -11.47
C PHE A 201 -0.34 -4.81 -12.77
N PHE A 202 -1.44 -4.04 -12.70
CA PHE A 202 -2.08 -3.41 -13.85
C PHE A 202 -2.34 -4.40 -15.01
N GLY A 203 -2.55 -3.92 -16.19
CA GLY A 203 -2.64 -4.75 -17.40
C GLY A 203 -1.28 -5.14 -18.01
N GLU A 204 -0.17 -4.72 -17.41
CA GLU A 204 1.15 -5.04 -17.92
C GLU A 204 1.45 -6.54 -17.74
N GLY A 205 2.04 -7.12 -18.79
CA GLY A 205 2.29 -8.56 -18.84
C GLY A 205 1.02 -9.40 -18.99
N ALA A 206 -0.10 -8.80 -19.39
CA ALA A 206 -1.32 -9.50 -19.72
C ALA A 206 -1.48 -9.63 -21.23
N ILE A 207 -2.21 -10.67 -21.65
CA ILE A 207 -2.68 -10.82 -23.02
C ILE A 207 -4.21 -10.85 -23.03
N ASN A 208 -4.82 -10.12 -23.92
CA ASN A 208 -6.26 -10.05 -24.05
C ASN A 208 -6.73 -9.86 -25.50
N GLY A 209 -7.97 -10.15 -25.77
CA GLY A 209 -8.60 -9.93 -27.06
C GLY A 209 -9.77 -10.86 -27.34
N LYS A 210 -10.29 -10.79 -28.58
CA LYS A 210 -11.37 -11.67 -29.03
C LYS A 210 -10.85 -13.10 -29.19
N THR A 211 -11.62 -14.06 -28.73
CA THR A 211 -11.30 -15.50 -28.86
C THR A 211 -11.08 -15.89 -30.30
N ALA A 212 -11.91 -15.39 -31.23
CA ALA A 212 -11.80 -15.66 -32.65
C ALA A 212 -10.44 -15.23 -33.24
N ASP A 213 -9.87 -14.11 -32.79
CA ASP A 213 -8.58 -13.63 -33.27
C ASP A 213 -7.45 -14.60 -32.88
N PHE A 214 -7.52 -15.15 -31.65
CA PHE A 214 -6.52 -16.11 -31.15
C PHE A 214 -6.72 -17.53 -31.68
N LEU A 215 -7.90 -17.88 -32.16
CA LEU A 215 -8.11 -19.11 -32.94
C LEU A 215 -7.54 -19.02 -34.38
N GLY A 216 -7.13 -17.83 -34.78
CA GLY A 216 -6.58 -17.52 -36.10
C GLY A 216 -5.21 -16.84 -36.04
N PRO A 217 -5.06 -15.66 -36.67
CA PRO A 217 -3.75 -15.03 -36.90
C PRO A 217 -2.99 -14.64 -35.63
N ARG A 218 -3.70 -14.43 -34.50
CA ARG A 218 -3.10 -14.05 -33.21
C ARG A 218 -2.68 -15.23 -32.34
N PHE A 219 -2.78 -16.49 -32.79
CA PHE A 219 -2.31 -17.63 -31.99
C PHE A 219 -0.82 -17.49 -31.61
N LYS A 220 -0.01 -16.98 -32.51
CA LYS A 220 1.42 -16.69 -32.29
C LYS A 220 1.66 -15.72 -31.13
N ASP A 221 0.71 -14.81 -30.84
CA ASP A 221 0.83 -13.88 -29.71
C ASP A 221 0.70 -14.61 -28.36
N LEU A 222 -0.16 -15.66 -28.29
CA LEU A 222 -0.25 -16.54 -27.11
C LEU A 222 1.03 -17.35 -26.92
N GLU A 223 1.63 -17.85 -28.00
CA GLU A 223 2.91 -18.58 -27.97
C GLU A 223 4.04 -17.65 -27.50
N ALA A 224 4.09 -16.42 -28.01
CA ALA A 224 5.04 -15.40 -27.62
C ALA A 224 4.85 -15.02 -26.13
N TYR A 225 3.60 -14.89 -25.67
CA TYR A 225 3.25 -14.63 -24.29
C TYR A 225 3.72 -15.77 -23.36
N ALA A 226 3.46 -17.02 -23.73
CA ALA A 226 3.93 -18.20 -23.00
C ALA A 226 5.46 -18.21 -22.87
N LYS A 227 6.16 -17.95 -23.99
CA LYS A 227 7.63 -17.88 -24.03
C LYS A 227 8.19 -16.76 -23.13
N ALA A 228 7.58 -15.57 -23.21
CA ALA A 228 8.01 -14.42 -22.39
C ALA A 228 7.83 -14.67 -20.87
N ASN A 229 6.83 -15.44 -20.49
CA ASN A 229 6.47 -15.73 -19.09
C ASN A 229 6.83 -17.15 -18.64
N LYS A 230 7.77 -17.83 -19.31
CA LYS A 230 8.14 -19.24 -19.04
C LYS A 230 8.56 -19.53 -17.59
N SER A 231 9.02 -18.52 -16.87
CA SER A 231 9.41 -18.64 -15.45
C SER A 231 8.22 -18.55 -14.48
N ALA A 232 7.08 -18.03 -14.94
CA ALA A 232 5.87 -17.95 -14.14
C ALA A 232 5.17 -19.32 -14.13
N LYS A 233 4.78 -19.77 -12.94
CA LYS A 233 4.05 -21.04 -12.79
C LYS A 233 2.54 -20.85 -12.80
N THR A 234 2.09 -19.71 -12.33
CA THR A 234 0.67 -19.45 -12.09
C THR A 234 0.13 -18.38 -13.04
N PHE A 235 -0.99 -18.68 -13.68
CA PHE A 235 -1.69 -17.75 -14.56
C PHE A 235 -3.18 -17.73 -14.24
N LEU A 236 -3.81 -16.59 -14.52
CA LEU A 236 -5.26 -16.37 -14.41
C LEU A 236 -5.81 -16.13 -15.81
N LEU A 237 -6.81 -16.90 -16.18
CA LEU A 237 -7.61 -16.70 -17.37
C LEU A 237 -9.02 -16.30 -16.97
N GLN A 238 -9.48 -15.17 -17.46
CA GLN A 238 -10.74 -14.54 -17.08
C GLN A 238 -11.51 -14.07 -18.32
N PRO A 239 -12.85 -14.00 -18.29
CA PRO A 239 -13.58 -13.32 -19.34
C PRO A 239 -13.21 -11.84 -19.30
N TYR A 240 -13.11 -11.22 -20.46
CA TYR A 240 -13.04 -9.77 -20.58
C TYR A 240 -14.47 -9.25 -20.37
N THR A 241 -14.85 -9.14 -19.10
CA THR A 241 -16.23 -8.84 -18.71
C THR A 241 -16.60 -7.43 -19.16
N LEU A 242 -17.55 -7.35 -20.08
CA LEU A 242 -18.00 -6.09 -20.65
C LEU A 242 -19.40 -5.76 -20.16
N LYS A 243 -19.70 -4.46 -20.05
CA LYS A 243 -21.06 -3.98 -19.92
C LYS A 243 -21.89 -4.36 -21.18
N PRO A 244 -23.22 -4.34 -21.10
CA PRO A 244 -24.07 -4.63 -22.27
C PRO A 244 -23.80 -3.75 -23.50
N ASN A 245 -23.22 -2.56 -23.30
CA ASN A 245 -22.80 -1.65 -24.38
C ASN A 245 -21.39 -1.96 -24.97
N GLY A 246 -20.76 -3.02 -24.52
CA GLY A 246 -19.43 -3.44 -25.00
C GLY A 246 -18.25 -2.79 -24.27
N GLU A 247 -18.48 -1.91 -23.31
CA GLU A 247 -17.45 -1.32 -22.47
C GLU A 247 -17.00 -2.26 -21.35
N VAL A 248 -15.82 -2.01 -20.80
CA VAL A 248 -15.35 -2.69 -19.60
C VAL A 248 -16.26 -2.33 -18.42
N PHE A 249 -16.39 -3.26 -17.46
CA PHE A 249 -17.18 -3.02 -16.24
C PHE A 249 -16.68 -1.79 -15.47
N ASP A 250 -17.59 -1.17 -14.74
CA ASP A 250 -17.24 -0.13 -13.78
C ASP A 250 -16.57 -0.74 -12.56
N GLU A 251 -15.74 0.03 -11.87
CA GLU A 251 -15.09 -0.43 -10.66
C GLU A 251 -15.28 0.57 -9.53
N VAL A 252 -15.61 0.08 -8.34
CA VAL A 252 -15.65 0.87 -7.11
C VAL A 252 -14.56 0.35 -6.18
N ARG A 253 -13.55 1.16 -5.95
CA ARG A 253 -12.40 0.84 -5.10
C ARG A 253 -12.70 1.26 -3.67
N ASN A 254 -12.70 0.30 -2.75
CA ASN A 254 -13.04 0.50 -1.35
C ASN A 254 -11.76 0.46 -0.52
N PHE A 255 -11.52 1.53 0.23
CA PHE A 255 -10.28 1.74 0.98
C PHE A 255 -10.50 1.54 2.46
N PHE A 256 -9.69 0.65 3.04
CA PHE A 256 -9.66 0.34 4.46
C PHE A 256 -8.35 0.84 5.06
N ILE A 257 -8.43 1.62 6.13
CA ILE A 257 -7.28 2.09 6.90
C ILE A 257 -7.48 1.68 8.35
N ASP A 258 -6.51 0.97 8.90
CA ASP A 258 -6.52 0.50 10.30
C ASP A 258 -7.82 -0.25 10.66
N GLY A 259 -8.25 -1.12 9.74
CA GLY A 259 -9.44 -1.96 9.94
C GLY A 259 -10.77 -1.33 9.60
N GLU A 260 -10.82 -0.06 9.29
CA GLU A 260 -12.06 0.67 9.02
C GLU A 260 -12.17 1.06 7.55
N TRP A 261 -13.35 0.83 6.97
CA TRP A 261 -13.69 1.42 5.68
C TRP A 261 -13.71 2.94 5.80
N ARG A 262 -12.98 3.65 4.92
CA ARG A 262 -12.83 5.10 4.98
C ARG A 262 -13.50 5.82 3.83
N TYR A 263 -13.36 5.32 2.61
CA TYR A 263 -13.95 5.93 1.42
C TYR A 263 -13.98 4.96 0.25
N SER A 264 -14.70 5.34 -0.80
CA SER A 264 -14.69 4.65 -2.07
C SER A 264 -14.47 5.62 -3.23
N ILE A 265 -13.74 5.15 -4.24
CA ILE A 265 -13.51 5.85 -5.49
C ILE A 265 -14.12 5.04 -6.62
N PHE A 266 -14.91 5.69 -7.44
CA PHE A 266 -15.40 5.12 -8.68
C PHE A 266 -14.36 5.27 -9.78
N THR A 267 -14.21 4.24 -10.60
CA THR A 267 -13.36 4.27 -11.79
C THR A 267 -14.15 3.79 -13.00
N HIS A 268 -14.19 4.62 -14.03
CA HIS A 268 -14.90 4.31 -15.27
C HIS A 268 -13.92 3.68 -16.27
N GLY A 269 -14.11 2.40 -16.53
CA GLY A 269 -13.21 1.67 -17.40
C GLY A 269 -11.83 1.41 -16.82
N THR A 270 -10.93 0.89 -17.62
CA THR A 270 -9.56 0.51 -17.24
C THR A 270 -8.50 1.26 -18.02
N ASP A 271 -8.86 2.34 -18.70
CA ASP A 271 -7.95 3.07 -19.60
C ASP A 271 -6.87 3.90 -18.89
N GLY A 272 -6.97 3.99 -17.55
CA GLY A 272 -5.99 4.71 -16.73
C GLY A 272 -6.05 6.23 -16.90
N SER A 273 -7.03 6.77 -17.64
CA SER A 273 -7.20 8.21 -17.75
C SER A 273 -7.79 8.81 -16.48
N ASP A 274 -7.28 9.94 -16.04
CA ASP A 274 -7.78 10.65 -14.85
C ASP A 274 -9.25 11.10 -14.98
N ALA A 275 -9.75 11.21 -16.20
CA ALA A 275 -11.12 11.67 -16.48
C ALA A 275 -12.21 10.72 -15.96
N GLY A 276 -11.85 9.46 -15.68
CA GLY A 276 -12.76 8.43 -15.18
C GLY A 276 -12.79 8.24 -13.67
N PHE A 277 -12.01 9.01 -12.90
CA PHE A 277 -11.92 8.84 -11.45
C PHE A 277 -12.70 9.91 -10.70
N TYR A 278 -13.54 9.52 -9.76
CA TYR A 278 -14.20 10.44 -8.85
C TYR A 278 -14.62 9.76 -7.55
N GLN A 279 -14.84 10.56 -6.50
CA GLN A 279 -15.40 10.03 -5.25
C GLN A 279 -16.72 9.33 -5.55
N GLU A 280 -16.88 8.09 -5.03
CA GLU A 280 -18.13 7.36 -5.20
C GLU A 280 -19.28 8.10 -4.51
N PRO A 281 -20.29 8.57 -5.25
CA PRO A 281 -21.42 9.29 -4.65
C PRO A 281 -22.31 8.35 -3.83
N ASP A 282 -23.09 8.95 -2.92
CA ASP A 282 -24.06 8.18 -2.13
C ASP A 282 -25.16 7.60 -3.03
N GLY A 283 -25.51 6.36 -2.77
CA GLY A 283 -26.53 5.65 -3.55
C GLY A 283 -26.46 4.13 -3.40
N PRO A 284 -27.37 3.42 -4.08
CA PRO A 284 -27.46 1.96 -4.00
C PRO A 284 -26.14 1.24 -4.37
N ARG A 285 -25.42 1.76 -5.36
CA ARG A 285 -24.13 1.21 -5.81
C ARG A 285 -23.08 1.27 -4.70
N LYS A 286 -22.90 2.42 -4.04
CA LYS A 286 -21.97 2.58 -2.93
C LYS A 286 -22.28 1.62 -1.78
N VAL A 287 -23.56 1.53 -1.41
CA VAL A 287 -24.01 0.65 -0.32
C VAL A 287 -23.70 -0.81 -0.64
N ALA A 288 -24.03 -1.27 -1.85
CA ALA A 288 -23.79 -2.65 -2.27
C ALA A 288 -22.28 -2.96 -2.38
N CYS A 289 -21.49 -2.05 -2.97
CA CYS A 289 -20.04 -2.23 -3.10
C CYS A 289 -19.36 -2.24 -1.74
N LYS A 290 -19.73 -1.34 -0.82
CA LYS A 290 -19.20 -1.32 0.54
C LYS A 290 -19.51 -2.63 1.26
N ALA A 291 -20.78 -3.09 1.23
CA ALA A 291 -21.19 -4.33 1.89
C ALA A 291 -20.43 -5.55 1.37
N LEU A 292 -20.21 -5.64 0.05
CA LEU A 292 -19.42 -6.71 -0.54
C LEU A 292 -17.95 -6.61 -0.18
N ALA A 293 -17.38 -5.40 -0.19
CA ALA A 293 -16.01 -5.16 0.22
C ALA A 293 -15.78 -5.50 1.68
N GLU A 294 -16.70 -5.16 2.59
CA GLU A 294 -16.64 -5.55 4.01
C GLU A 294 -16.69 -7.07 4.20
N ARG A 295 -17.49 -7.79 3.42
CA ARG A 295 -17.49 -9.27 3.42
C ARG A 295 -16.13 -9.82 2.97
N ALA A 296 -15.55 -9.30 1.91
CA ALA A 296 -14.23 -9.71 1.44
C ALA A 296 -13.14 -9.35 2.46
N TYR A 297 -13.27 -8.22 3.14
CA TYR A 297 -12.35 -7.80 4.19
C TYR A 297 -12.33 -8.77 5.38
N GLN A 298 -13.43 -9.43 5.70
CA GLN A 298 -13.42 -10.49 6.72
C GLN A 298 -12.49 -11.66 6.34
N GLU A 299 -12.35 -11.97 5.04
CA GLU A 299 -11.39 -12.99 4.58
C GLU A 299 -9.93 -12.48 4.70
N VAL A 300 -9.70 -11.20 4.46
CA VAL A 300 -8.42 -10.55 4.73
C VAL A 300 -8.03 -10.71 6.21
N LEU A 301 -8.94 -10.40 7.13
CA LEU A 301 -8.70 -10.51 8.57
C LEU A 301 -8.43 -11.94 9.05
N LYS A 302 -8.92 -12.96 8.35
CA LYS A 302 -8.60 -14.37 8.66
C LYS A 302 -7.17 -14.74 8.31
N THR A 303 -6.57 -14.04 7.34
CA THR A 303 -5.23 -14.35 6.82
C THR A 303 -4.16 -13.40 7.37
N ALA A 304 -4.52 -12.14 7.56
CA ALA A 304 -3.59 -11.13 8.02
C ALA A 304 -3.03 -11.49 9.40
N SER A 305 -1.72 -11.60 9.45
CA SER A 305 -0.99 -11.94 10.67
C SER A 305 0.35 -11.24 10.70
N TRP A 306 0.88 -11.05 11.89
CA TRP A 306 2.21 -10.51 12.09
C TRP A 306 2.89 -11.22 13.26
N GLN A 307 4.12 -11.67 13.08
CA GLN A 307 4.86 -12.43 14.08
C GLN A 307 4.05 -13.64 14.64
N GLY A 308 3.31 -14.32 13.74
CA GLY A 308 2.49 -15.49 14.11
C GLY A 308 1.18 -15.18 14.85
N LYS A 309 0.81 -13.90 14.98
CA LYS A 309 -0.45 -13.49 15.60
C LYS A 309 -1.34 -12.80 14.58
N ARG A 310 -2.65 -13.01 14.69
CA ARG A 310 -3.62 -12.26 13.86
C ARG A 310 -3.46 -10.77 14.11
N GLN A 311 -3.43 -10.00 13.03
CA GLN A 311 -3.25 -8.57 13.05
C GLN A 311 -4.16 -7.91 12.01
N THR A 312 -4.83 -6.83 12.40
CA THR A 312 -5.55 -5.97 11.45
C THR A 312 -4.54 -5.31 10.53
N PRO A 313 -4.66 -5.43 9.20
CA PRO A 313 -3.78 -4.73 8.28
C PRO A 313 -3.95 -3.22 8.41
N LEU A 314 -2.84 -2.48 8.38
CA LEU A 314 -2.88 -1.03 8.31
C LEU A 314 -3.56 -0.55 7.03
N LEU A 315 -3.30 -1.23 5.93
CA LEU A 315 -3.74 -0.86 4.58
C LEU A 315 -4.43 -2.04 3.91
N ASN A 316 -5.56 -1.78 3.28
CA ASN A 316 -6.18 -2.70 2.35
C ASN A 316 -7.11 -1.96 1.40
N ARG A 317 -7.13 -2.36 0.13
CA ARG A 317 -8.08 -1.89 -0.88
C ARG A 317 -8.80 -3.09 -1.49
N ILE A 318 -10.11 -2.97 -1.62
CA ILE A 318 -10.93 -4.01 -2.23
C ILE A 318 -11.72 -3.40 -3.38
N ASP A 319 -11.44 -3.89 -4.57
CA ASP A 319 -12.01 -3.40 -5.81
C ASP A 319 -13.21 -4.24 -6.19
N ILE A 320 -14.36 -3.59 -6.33
CA ILE A 320 -15.63 -4.22 -6.68
C ILE A 320 -15.98 -3.88 -8.12
N GLY A 321 -16.04 -4.90 -8.96
CA GLY A 321 -16.56 -4.77 -10.31
C GLY A 321 -18.06 -4.64 -10.32
N VAL A 322 -18.59 -3.76 -11.18
CA VAL A 322 -20.02 -3.43 -11.29
C VAL A 322 -20.47 -3.54 -12.73
N ILE A 323 -21.46 -4.36 -12.99
CA ILE A 323 -22.06 -4.53 -14.32
C ILE A 323 -23.54 -4.22 -14.23
N PRO A 324 -24.02 -3.14 -14.85
CA PRO A 324 -25.45 -2.86 -14.94
C PRO A 324 -26.15 -3.85 -15.89
N ARG A 325 -27.13 -4.59 -15.40
CA ARG A 325 -27.80 -5.66 -16.18
C ARG A 325 -28.45 -5.19 -17.47
N LYS A 326 -29.00 -3.97 -17.48
CA LYS A 326 -29.73 -3.41 -18.62
C LYS A 326 -29.00 -2.28 -19.36
N GLY A 327 -27.69 -2.17 -19.17
CA GLY A 327 -26.90 -1.06 -19.74
C GLY A 327 -27.15 0.29 -19.04
N GLY A 328 -26.41 1.31 -19.46
CA GLY A 328 -26.47 2.67 -18.90
C GLY A 328 -25.68 2.82 -17.60
N ASP A 329 -25.88 3.97 -16.92
CA ASP A 329 -25.18 4.30 -15.69
C ASP A 329 -25.56 3.35 -14.54
N SER A 330 -24.54 2.82 -13.86
CA SER A 330 -24.71 1.89 -12.73
C SER A 330 -25.10 2.59 -11.41
N LEU A 331 -24.95 3.91 -11.32
CA LEU A 331 -25.04 4.65 -10.05
C LEU A 331 -26.37 4.44 -9.30
N HIS A 332 -27.48 4.59 -10.00
CA HIS A 332 -28.82 4.54 -9.39
C HIS A 332 -29.54 3.21 -9.57
N LYS A 333 -28.87 2.21 -10.15
CA LYS A 333 -29.48 0.90 -10.40
C LYS A 333 -29.36 -0.03 -9.22
N THR A 334 -30.44 -0.73 -8.91
CA THR A 334 -30.51 -1.75 -7.87
C THR A 334 -30.28 -3.17 -8.41
N ASP A 335 -30.32 -3.34 -9.74
CA ASP A 335 -30.16 -4.63 -10.41
C ASP A 335 -28.77 -4.88 -10.98
N ASN A 336 -27.75 -4.13 -10.53
CA ASN A 336 -26.36 -4.32 -10.90
C ASN A 336 -25.86 -5.70 -10.43
N THR A 337 -24.95 -6.28 -11.23
CA THR A 337 -24.16 -7.44 -10.78
C THR A 337 -22.86 -6.93 -10.16
N TYR A 338 -22.52 -7.43 -8.96
CA TYR A 338 -21.35 -7.06 -8.20
C TYR A 338 -20.44 -8.26 -7.98
N PHE A 339 -19.13 -8.07 -8.06
CA PHE A 339 -18.13 -9.10 -7.76
C PHE A 339 -16.84 -8.46 -7.26
N VAL A 340 -16.08 -9.17 -6.44
CA VAL A 340 -14.73 -8.74 -6.07
C VAL A 340 -13.80 -8.95 -7.26
N ASN A 341 -13.20 -7.88 -7.74
CA ASN A 341 -12.24 -7.90 -8.81
C ASN A 341 -10.82 -8.09 -8.29
N GLU A 342 -10.44 -7.31 -7.28
CA GLU A 342 -9.06 -7.31 -6.77
C GLU A 342 -9.01 -6.98 -5.28
N ILE A 343 -7.99 -7.55 -4.58
CA ILE A 343 -7.60 -7.18 -3.22
C ILE A 343 -6.17 -6.67 -3.30
N GLU A 344 -5.92 -5.47 -2.78
CA GLU A 344 -4.61 -4.82 -2.82
C GLU A 344 -4.21 -4.20 -1.48
N LEU A 345 -2.92 -3.97 -1.31
CA LEU A 345 -2.33 -3.32 -0.14
C LEU A 345 -1.33 -2.21 -0.49
N ILE A 346 -1.19 -1.88 -1.77
CA ILE A 346 -0.17 -0.94 -2.26
C ILE A 346 -0.66 0.50 -2.16
N MET A 347 0.10 1.34 -1.48
CA MET A 347 -0.31 2.71 -1.14
C MET A 347 -0.54 3.64 -2.32
N THR A 348 0.25 3.56 -3.38
CA THR A 348 0.12 4.48 -4.52
C THR A 348 -1.15 4.34 -5.31
N THR A 349 -1.79 3.20 -5.19
CA THR A 349 -3.06 2.97 -5.86
C THR A 349 -4.24 3.50 -5.04
N TRP A 350 -3.96 4.35 -4.05
CA TRP A 350 -4.96 4.83 -3.10
C TRP A 350 -5.77 6.02 -3.58
N LEU A 351 -5.41 6.60 -4.72
CA LEU A 351 -6.20 7.64 -5.39
C LEU A 351 -6.58 8.80 -4.45
N ASP A 352 -5.65 9.21 -3.62
CA ASP A 352 -5.81 10.22 -2.57
C ASP A 352 -6.31 11.56 -3.10
N ARG A 353 -5.97 11.91 -4.35
CA ARG A 353 -6.49 13.10 -5.05
C ARG A 353 -8.02 13.16 -5.12
N TYR A 354 -8.68 12.00 -5.17
CA TYR A 354 -10.13 11.88 -5.30
C TYR A 354 -10.82 11.53 -3.97
N ALA A 355 -10.05 11.36 -2.92
CA ALA A 355 -10.58 11.00 -1.61
C ALA A 355 -11.31 12.18 -0.96
N PRO A 356 -12.40 11.94 -0.21
CA PRO A 356 -13.10 12.99 0.55
C PRO A 356 -12.38 13.42 1.82
N ILE A 357 -11.20 12.83 2.10
CA ILE A 357 -10.41 13.02 3.31
C ILE A 357 -8.96 13.28 2.94
N SER A 358 -8.20 13.90 3.82
CA SER A 358 -6.74 13.94 3.70
C SER A 358 -6.17 12.56 4.02
N VAL A 359 -5.97 11.76 2.97
CA VAL A 359 -5.47 10.37 3.10
C VAL A 359 -4.14 10.35 3.84
N GLN A 360 -3.23 11.25 3.51
CA GLN A 360 -1.89 11.32 4.11
C GLN A 360 -1.96 11.57 5.62
N ASP A 361 -2.86 12.43 6.09
CA ASP A 361 -3.05 12.72 7.51
C ASP A 361 -3.66 11.52 8.25
N VAL A 362 -4.73 10.95 7.69
CA VAL A 362 -5.40 9.77 8.26
C VAL A 362 -4.44 8.58 8.31
N MET A 363 -3.69 8.36 7.22
CA MET A 363 -2.72 7.28 7.15
C MET A 363 -1.56 7.47 8.12
N ALA A 364 -1.04 8.69 8.26
CA ALA A 364 0.06 8.96 9.20
C ALA A 364 -0.36 8.69 10.65
N GLN A 365 -1.55 9.14 11.04
CA GLN A 365 -2.10 8.88 12.38
C GLN A 365 -2.35 7.39 12.60
N ALA A 366 -2.98 6.73 11.64
CA ALA A 366 -3.23 5.29 11.69
C ALA A 366 -1.93 4.49 11.76
N ALA A 367 -0.91 4.85 10.97
CA ALA A 367 0.39 4.19 10.97
C ALA A 367 1.13 4.33 12.30
N VAL A 368 1.05 5.50 12.94
CA VAL A 368 1.62 5.69 14.28
C VAL A 368 0.89 4.81 15.29
N LYS A 369 -0.45 4.85 15.32
CA LYS A 369 -1.27 4.01 16.20
C LYS A 369 -0.96 2.52 16.00
N HIS A 370 -1.03 2.05 14.77
CA HIS A 370 -0.73 0.67 14.39
C HIS A 370 0.68 0.25 14.84
N SER A 371 1.68 1.11 14.64
CA SER A 371 3.05 0.87 15.11
C SER A 371 3.13 0.69 16.62
N LEU A 372 2.38 1.46 17.39
CA LEU A 372 2.36 1.34 18.85
C LEU A 372 1.70 0.03 19.30
N GLU A 373 0.64 -0.40 18.63
CA GLU A 373 -0.03 -1.69 18.90
C GLU A 373 0.91 -2.87 18.61
N LEU A 374 1.61 -2.83 17.47
CA LEU A 374 2.60 -3.84 17.12
C LEU A 374 3.76 -3.88 18.13
N LEU A 375 4.30 -2.72 18.51
CA LEU A 375 5.37 -2.62 19.50
C LEU A 375 4.91 -3.10 20.88
N ALA A 376 3.69 -2.76 21.31
CA ALA A 376 3.12 -3.29 22.55
C ALA A 376 3.01 -4.82 22.52
N GLY A 377 2.63 -5.39 21.38
CA GLY A 377 2.63 -6.84 21.12
C GLY A 377 4.02 -7.46 21.23
N LEU A 378 5.05 -6.83 20.63
CA LEU A 378 6.44 -7.26 20.73
C LEU A 378 6.98 -7.21 22.15
N LEU A 379 6.64 -6.14 22.88
CA LEU A 379 7.05 -5.97 24.28
C LEU A 379 6.44 -7.02 25.23
N LYS A 380 5.32 -7.65 24.84
CA LYS A 380 4.72 -8.78 25.57
C LYS A 380 5.29 -10.13 25.13
N SER A 381 6.02 -10.20 24.02
CA SER A 381 6.59 -11.42 23.47
C SER A 381 8.06 -11.61 23.87
N LYS A 382 8.64 -12.77 23.52
CA LYS A 382 10.08 -13.04 23.66
C LYS A 382 10.91 -12.42 22.53
N THR A 383 10.32 -11.74 21.57
CA THR A 383 11.02 -11.14 20.42
C THR A 383 12.00 -10.07 20.91
N LYS A 384 13.21 -10.11 20.38
CA LYS A 384 14.25 -9.13 20.71
C LYS A 384 13.88 -7.75 20.13
N VAL A 385 13.70 -6.78 21.01
CA VAL A 385 13.46 -5.36 20.66
C VAL A 385 14.66 -4.56 21.16
N PRO A 386 15.31 -3.75 20.31
CA PRO A 386 16.38 -2.87 20.78
C PRO A 386 15.88 -1.95 21.89
N ASP A 387 16.71 -1.63 22.87
CA ASP A 387 16.38 -0.69 23.97
C ASP A 387 15.00 -0.92 24.62
N ARG A 388 14.59 -2.18 24.82
CA ARG A 388 13.25 -2.63 25.21
C ARG A 388 12.62 -1.78 26.33
N ASP A 389 13.35 -1.52 27.41
CA ASP A 389 12.82 -0.74 28.56
C ASP A 389 12.57 0.71 28.23
N LYS A 390 13.42 1.30 27.38
CA LYS A 390 13.21 2.66 26.89
C LYS A 390 12.00 2.72 25.96
N VAL A 391 11.87 1.75 25.04
CA VAL A 391 10.73 1.63 24.12
C VAL A 391 9.43 1.49 24.90
N LYS A 392 9.40 0.66 25.96
CA LYS A 392 8.23 0.50 26.82
C LYS A 392 7.77 1.83 27.43
N LYS A 393 8.69 2.60 28.01
CA LYS A 393 8.37 3.93 28.57
C LYS A 393 7.80 4.90 27.53
N VAL A 394 8.34 4.90 26.32
CA VAL A 394 7.86 5.79 25.26
C VAL A 394 6.49 5.34 24.73
N VAL A 395 6.24 4.03 24.58
CA VAL A 395 4.92 3.48 24.23
C VAL A 395 3.88 3.90 25.26
N GLU A 396 4.19 3.78 26.56
CA GLU A 396 3.31 4.20 27.66
C GLU A 396 3.02 5.71 27.61
N ALA A 397 4.05 6.53 27.38
CA ALA A 397 3.90 7.99 27.26
C ALA A 397 3.03 8.39 26.04
N LEU A 398 3.23 7.73 24.89
CA LEU A 398 2.43 7.97 23.69
C LEU A 398 0.98 7.52 23.89
N ASN A 399 0.74 6.36 24.50
CA ASN A 399 -0.61 5.90 24.81
C ASN A 399 -1.35 6.88 25.73
N THR A 400 -0.65 7.48 26.67
CA THR A 400 -1.24 8.51 27.55
C THR A 400 -1.61 9.77 26.78
N ARG A 401 -0.76 10.22 25.84
CA ARG A 401 -1.02 11.42 25.02
C ARG A 401 -2.13 11.22 24.00
N LEU A 402 -2.15 10.06 23.36
CA LEU A 402 -3.14 9.75 22.33
C LEU A 402 -4.49 9.38 22.93
N GLY A 403 -4.54 9.14 24.25
CA GLY A 403 -5.72 8.65 24.94
C GLY A 403 -6.09 7.22 24.53
N PRO A 404 -7.08 6.57 25.16
CA PRO A 404 -7.66 5.36 24.60
C PRO A 404 -8.22 5.78 23.24
N PHE A 405 -7.65 5.23 22.16
CA PHE A 405 -8.03 5.53 20.77
C PHE A 405 -9.52 5.31 20.54
N LYS A 406 -10.32 6.24 21.03
CA LYS A 406 -11.71 6.36 20.63
C LYS A 406 -11.68 6.81 19.19
N HIS A 407 -12.23 5.97 18.34
CA HIS A 407 -12.47 6.17 16.93
C HIS A 407 -12.32 7.62 16.50
N ILE A 408 -11.32 7.91 15.66
CA ILE A 408 -11.25 9.19 14.96
C ILE A 408 -12.52 9.24 14.13
N LYS A 409 -13.55 9.91 14.66
CA LYS A 409 -14.74 10.22 13.85
C LYS A 409 -14.25 11.22 12.83
N VAL A 410 -14.22 10.80 11.57
CA VAL A 410 -14.08 11.66 10.39
C VAL A 410 -15.43 12.26 10.09
#